data_2a3d5f9668f0201099f9c895ec842d43
#
_entry.id   2a3d5f9668f0201099f9c895ec842d43
#
_cell.length_a   1.000
_cell.length_b   1.000
_cell.length_c   1.000
_cell.angle_alpha   90.00
_cell.angle_beta   90.00
_cell.angle_gamma   90.00
#
_symmetry.space_group_name_H-M   'P 1'
#
loop_
_entity.id
_entity.type
_entity.pdbx_description
1 polymer ?
#
loop_
_entity_poly.entity_id
_entity_poly.type
_entity_poly.pdbx_seq_one_letter_code
_entity_poly.pdbx_strand_id
1 'polypeptide(L)'
;MRRETDTPQERDSTKEELAPHVHDITRALGDKVSEQEIERELSSYLNVYRVSLDTAKRSIVKKHGGNPATLAVGVSKTLRELVPGEQSVNLLVRIVSVNEKDVTVEGETKRILYGILGDPTTTIPFTAWEPLPMTLAKGDVVRVQNAYSKEYRGQVQVNFGFRTVVAKEAADALPEYKPGTGAPYMGKPTPVRVVDLREGASNVQVTARILSVERREVEVDGTPKAVFSGVLADETGKTQFSAWKDFGLADGEAIRIDGAYVKTWRGIPQISFDERATITRLKPDLLPPLDVLSASPRMWIEDLAERGGAADVTVRGILIDLREGSGLVYRCPECRRVLRKGVCRLHGEVKGEPDLRVKAVLDDGSGALTAVFDRELTEALLDKTLDACIEAARNAMSTDVVRDELADVLVAQPIEVRGDVTSDDYGLMMIVASAKMLKVDVQTEAREMLEGLEGSA
;
A
#
# COMPACT_ATOMS: atom_id res chain seq x y z
N MET A 1 -12.01 17.53 -66.65
CA MET A 1 -11.17 16.88 -65.64
C MET A 1 -12.02 15.89 -64.87
N ARG A 2 -11.95 14.63 -65.28
CA ARG A 2 -12.64 13.52 -64.61
C ARG A 2 -11.71 13.00 -63.52
N ARG A 3 -12.20 12.90 -62.29
CA ARG A 3 -11.49 12.22 -61.19
C ARG A 3 -11.66 10.72 -61.40
N GLU A 4 -10.53 10.03 -61.62
CA GLU A 4 -10.46 8.57 -61.55
C GLU A 4 -10.62 8.17 -60.09
N THR A 5 -11.62 7.33 -59.83
CA THR A 5 -11.84 6.64 -58.58
C THR A 5 -10.97 5.39 -58.58
N ASP A 6 -9.93 5.42 -57.74
CA ASP A 6 -9.05 4.29 -57.49
C ASP A 6 -9.87 3.20 -56.79
N THR A 7 -10.11 2.11 -57.48
CA THR A 7 -10.76 0.89 -56.95
C THR A 7 -9.65 0.03 -56.32
N PRO A 8 -9.76 -0.44 -55.06
CA PRO A 8 -8.77 -1.31 -54.49
C PRO A 8 -8.71 -2.64 -55.26
N GLN A 9 -7.54 -2.98 -55.75
CA GLN A 9 -7.26 -4.26 -56.41
C GLN A 9 -7.57 -5.43 -55.49
N GLU A 10 -8.45 -6.32 -55.90
CA GLU A 10 -8.72 -7.62 -55.28
C GLU A 10 -7.42 -8.45 -55.32
N ARG A 11 -6.79 -8.61 -54.14
CA ARG A 11 -5.75 -9.61 -53.94
C ARG A 11 -6.44 -10.91 -53.54
N ASP A 12 -6.52 -11.85 -54.47
CA ASP A 12 -6.83 -13.24 -54.17
C ASP A 12 -5.66 -13.82 -53.35
N SER A 13 -5.94 -14.27 -52.10
CA SER A 13 -4.90 -14.78 -51.21
C SER A 13 -4.33 -16.06 -51.79
N THR A 14 -3.03 -16.06 -52.09
CA THR A 14 -2.36 -17.21 -52.69
C THR A 14 -2.21 -18.34 -51.68
N LYS A 15 -2.13 -19.57 -52.16
CA LYS A 15 -1.99 -20.80 -51.34
C LYS A 15 -0.79 -20.76 -50.40
N GLU A 16 0.31 -20.14 -50.81
CA GLU A 16 1.53 -19.97 -50.04
C GLU A 16 1.33 -18.98 -48.88
N GLU A 17 0.52 -17.92 -49.07
CA GLU A 17 0.21 -16.96 -48.02
C GLU A 17 -0.70 -17.55 -46.92
N LEU A 18 -1.54 -18.53 -47.28
CA LEU A 18 -2.47 -19.17 -46.33
C LEU A 18 -1.84 -20.30 -45.52
N ALA A 19 -0.77 -20.92 -46.00
CA ALA A 19 -0.15 -22.09 -45.39
C ALA A 19 0.21 -21.92 -43.89
N PRO A 20 0.80 -20.80 -43.41
CA PRO A 20 1.07 -20.59 -41.97
C PRO A 20 -0.21 -20.53 -41.15
N HIS A 21 -1.28 -19.99 -41.72
CA HIS A 21 -2.57 -19.82 -41.06
C HIS A 21 -3.38 -21.12 -41.00
N VAL A 22 -3.26 -21.96 -42.03
CA VAL A 22 -3.79 -23.33 -42.04
C VAL A 22 -3.13 -24.15 -40.93
N HIS A 23 -1.80 -24.08 -40.80
CA HIS A 23 -1.05 -24.77 -39.76
C HIS A 23 -1.47 -24.33 -38.34
N ASP A 24 -1.71 -23.03 -38.13
CA ASP A 24 -2.20 -22.51 -36.83
C ASP A 24 -3.57 -23.11 -36.48
N ILE A 25 -4.47 -23.19 -37.44
CA ILE A 25 -5.83 -23.75 -37.27
C ILE A 25 -5.75 -25.25 -37.01
N THR A 26 -4.92 -25.99 -37.78
CA THR A 26 -4.72 -27.44 -37.61
C THR A 26 -4.23 -27.73 -36.18
N ARG A 27 -3.21 -27.01 -35.74
CA ARG A 27 -2.69 -27.14 -34.37
C ARG A 27 -3.76 -26.84 -33.32
N ALA A 28 -4.59 -25.81 -33.52
CA ALA A 28 -5.65 -25.45 -32.59
C ALA A 28 -6.78 -26.50 -32.53
N LEU A 29 -6.95 -27.30 -33.57
CA LEU A 29 -7.93 -28.40 -33.67
C LEU A 29 -7.36 -29.76 -33.25
N GLY A 30 -6.03 -29.87 -32.99
CA GLY A 30 -5.39 -31.11 -32.61
C GLY A 30 -5.52 -32.21 -33.68
N ASP A 31 -5.25 -31.88 -34.94
CA ASP A 31 -5.27 -32.75 -36.09
C ASP A 31 -6.62 -33.46 -36.37
N LYS A 32 -7.71 -32.95 -35.83
CA LYS A 32 -9.07 -33.52 -36.03
C LYS A 32 -9.66 -33.23 -37.40
N VAL A 33 -9.11 -32.27 -38.14
CA VAL A 33 -9.57 -31.80 -39.44
C VAL A 33 -8.38 -31.75 -40.39
N SER A 34 -8.56 -32.17 -41.66
CA SER A 34 -7.45 -32.17 -42.62
C SER A 34 -7.08 -30.73 -43.04
N GLU A 35 -5.76 -30.52 -43.24
CA GLU A 35 -5.26 -29.20 -43.71
C GLU A 35 -5.95 -28.74 -45.01
N GLN A 36 -6.27 -29.67 -45.92
CA GLN A 36 -7.00 -29.35 -47.18
C GLN A 36 -8.42 -28.82 -46.94
N GLU A 37 -9.12 -29.31 -45.93
CA GLU A 37 -10.43 -28.84 -45.53
C GLU A 37 -10.36 -27.46 -44.89
N ILE A 38 -9.41 -27.25 -44.01
CA ILE A 38 -9.12 -25.98 -43.36
C ILE A 38 -8.75 -24.92 -44.40
N GLU A 39 -7.89 -25.26 -45.36
CA GLU A 39 -7.48 -24.38 -46.47
C GLU A 39 -8.67 -23.89 -47.29
N ARG A 40 -9.59 -24.83 -47.68
CA ARG A 40 -10.81 -24.49 -48.44
C ARG A 40 -11.72 -23.58 -47.62
N GLU A 41 -11.94 -23.88 -46.35
CA GLU A 41 -12.78 -23.07 -45.49
C GLU A 41 -12.18 -21.68 -45.30
N LEU A 42 -10.89 -21.58 -45.02
CA LEU A 42 -10.20 -20.31 -44.82
C LEU A 42 -10.28 -19.43 -46.07
N SER A 43 -10.02 -20.03 -47.25
CA SER A 43 -10.18 -19.34 -48.55
C SER A 43 -11.63 -18.87 -48.78
N SER A 44 -12.63 -19.67 -48.42
CA SER A 44 -14.02 -19.28 -48.49
C SER A 44 -14.37 -18.12 -47.59
N TYR A 45 -13.91 -18.15 -46.34
CA TYR A 45 -14.14 -17.04 -45.40
C TYR A 45 -13.52 -15.73 -45.87
N LEU A 46 -12.32 -15.78 -46.44
CA LEU A 46 -11.61 -14.59 -46.89
C LEU A 46 -12.15 -14.06 -48.22
N ASN A 47 -12.34 -14.93 -49.22
CA ASN A 47 -12.62 -14.50 -50.57
C ASN A 47 -14.14 -14.38 -50.86
N VAL A 48 -14.99 -15.25 -50.26
CA VAL A 48 -16.43 -15.25 -50.47
C VAL A 48 -17.14 -14.40 -49.41
N TYR A 49 -16.86 -14.66 -48.13
CA TYR A 49 -17.55 -13.95 -47.04
C TYR A 49 -16.83 -12.63 -46.66
N ARG A 50 -15.65 -12.36 -47.20
CA ARG A 50 -14.84 -11.13 -46.99
C ARG A 50 -14.67 -10.74 -45.53
N VAL A 51 -14.50 -11.71 -44.64
CA VAL A 51 -14.23 -11.46 -43.23
C VAL A 51 -12.71 -11.35 -43.00
N SER A 52 -12.32 -10.68 -41.91
CA SER A 52 -10.90 -10.58 -41.57
C SER A 52 -10.29 -11.96 -41.27
N LEU A 53 -8.99 -12.13 -41.53
CA LEU A 53 -8.25 -13.36 -41.29
C LEU A 53 -8.41 -13.88 -39.88
N ASP A 54 -8.36 -13.01 -38.87
CA ASP A 54 -8.54 -13.37 -37.46
C ASP A 54 -9.98 -13.90 -37.21
N THR A 55 -10.98 -13.25 -37.77
CA THR A 55 -12.37 -13.71 -37.69
C THR A 55 -12.56 -15.05 -38.36
N ALA A 56 -11.98 -15.25 -39.57
CA ALA A 56 -12.01 -16.51 -40.27
C ALA A 56 -11.42 -17.65 -39.49
N LYS A 57 -10.19 -17.47 -38.94
CA LYS A 57 -9.51 -18.45 -38.11
C LYS A 57 -10.35 -18.85 -36.88
N ARG A 58 -10.88 -17.89 -36.15
CA ARG A 58 -11.72 -18.13 -34.97
C ARG A 58 -13.00 -18.86 -35.29
N SER A 59 -13.65 -18.50 -36.43
CA SER A 59 -14.88 -19.11 -36.86
C SER A 59 -14.67 -20.58 -37.23
N ILE A 60 -13.61 -20.90 -37.96
CA ILE A 60 -13.25 -22.27 -38.33
C ILE A 60 -12.98 -23.13 -37.10
N VAL A 61 -12.14 -22.65 -36.18
CA VAL A 61 -11.83 -23.40 -34.95
C VAL A 61 -13.08 -23.64 -34.13
N LYS A 62 -13.97 -22.64 -33.99
CA LYS A 62 -15.22 -22.78 -33.26
C LYS A 62 -16.18 -23.77 -33.95
N LYS A 63 -16.28 -23.71 -35.28
CA LYS A 63 -17.13 -24.60 -36.10
C LYS A 63 -16.76 -26.06 -35.90
N HIS A 64 -15.47 -26.37 -35.80
CA HIS A 64 -14.98 -27.72 -35.60
C HIS A 64 -14.80 -28.11 -34.14
N GLY A 65 -15.40 -27.35 -33.19
CA GLY A 65 -15.42 -27.69 -31.74
C GLY A 65 -14.09 -27.45 -31.01
N GLY A 66 -13.17 -26.72 -31.62
CA GLY A 66 -11.93 -26.28 -30.98
C GLY A 66 -12.13 -25.00 -30.17
N ASN A 67 -11.11 -24.67 -29.37
CA ASN A 67 -11.08 -23.41 -28.62
C ASN A 67 -10.39 -22.31 -29.43
N PRO A 68 -11.08 -21.26 -29.90
CA PRO A 68 -10.46 -20.16 -30.66
C PRO A 68 -9.34 -19.41 -29.92
N ALA A 69 -9.27 -19.54 -28.58
CA ALA A 69 -8.21 -18.93 -27.79
C ALA A 69 -6.82 -19.53 -28.08
N THR A 70 -6.77 -20.78 -28.57
CA THR A 70 -5.52 -21.46 -28.93
C THR A 70 -4.87 -20.91 -30.22
N LEU A 71 -5.60 -20.09 -31.00
CA LEU A 71 -5.09 -19.43 -32.19
C LEU A 71 -4.22 -18.20 -31.92
N ALA A 72 -4.30 -17.63 -30.74
CA ALA A 72 -3.48 -16.49 -30.36
C ALA A 72 -2.04 -17.00 -30.12
N VAL A 73 -1.12 -16.65 -31.01
CA VAL A 73 0.30 -16.92 -30.81
C VAL A 73 0.81 -15.94 -29.78
N GLY A 74 0.72 -16.31 -28.51
CA GLY A 74 1.34 -15.53 -27.43
C GLY A 74 2.86 -15.55 -27.57
N VAL A 75 3.51 -14.48 -27.16
CA VAL A 75 4.97 -14.41 -27.10
C VAL A 75 5.45 -15.22 -25.88
N SER A 76 6.35 -16.17 -26.10
CA SER A 76 6.97 -16.92 -25.01
C SER A 76 7.97 -16.03 -24.27
N LYS A 77 7.81 -15.91 -22.96
CA LYS A 77 8.64 -15.11 -22.08
C LYS A 77 8.99 -15.86 -20.80
N THR A 78 10.06 -15.44 -20.16
CA THR A 78 10.32 -15.75 -18.77
C THR A 78 9.56 -14.77 -17.86
N LEU A 79 9.38 -15.12 -16.59
CA LEU A 79 8.70 -14.24 -15.65
C LEU A 79 9.42 -12.89 -15.47
N ARG A 80 10.76 -12.88 -15.55
CA ARG A 80 11.57 -11.66 -15.43
C ARG A 80 11.40 -10.68 -16.60
N GLU A 81 11.03 -11.17 -17.78
CA GLU A 81 10.82 -10.35 -18.97
C GLU A 81 9.45 -9.71 -19.05
N LEU A 82 8.55 -10.04 -18.11
CA LEU A 82 7.21 -9.49 -18.09
C LEU A 82 7.22 -8.02 -17.64
N VAL A 83 6.49 -7.20 -18.38
CA VAL A 83 6.17 -5.82 -18.02
C VAL A 83 4.65 -5.67 -17.85
N PRO A 84 4.15 -4.68 -17.09
CA PRO A 84 2.72 -4.44 -16.97
C PRO A 84 2.06 -4.11 -18.33
N GLY A 85 0.84 -4.59 -18.54
CA GLY A 85 0.04 -4.25 -19.71
C GLY A 85 0.21 -5.20 -20.90
N GLU A 86 1.06 -6.23 -20.81
CA GLU A 86 1.23 -7.20 -21.89
C GLU A 86 0.00 -8.10 -22.05
N GLN A 87 -0.31 -8.40 -23.29
CA GLN A 87 -1.41 -9.29 -23.67
C GLN A 87 -0.83 -10.53 -24.38
N SER A 88 -1.50 -11.67 -24.22
CA SER A 88 -1.19 -12.90 -24.91
C SER A 88 0.27 -13.36 -24.70
N VAL A 89 0.71 -13.46 -23.44
CA VAL A 89 2.01 -14.02 -23.09
C VAL A 89 1.91 -15.52 -22.80
N ASN A 90 2.93 -16.27 -23.24
CA ASN A 90 3.07 -17.70 -22.98
C ASN A 90 4.20 -17.90 -21.97
N LEU A 91 3.94 -18.74 -20.97
CA LEU A 91 4.84 -18.99 -19.86
C LEU A 91 4.98 -20.49 -19.62
N LEU A 92 6.16 -20.92 -19.22
CA LEU A 92 6.39 -22.23 -18.62
C LEU A 92 6.80 -21.97 -17.17
N VAL A 93 5.96 -22.36 -16.21
CA VAL A 93 6.11 -21.95 -14.81
C VAL A 93 5.77 -23.08 -13.83
N ARG A 94 6.29 -22.98 -12.63
CA ARG A 94 5.95 -23.86 -11.51
C ARG A 94 5.03 -23.14 -10.55
N ILE A 95 4.02 -23.83 -10.03
CA ILE A 95 3.15 -23.32 -8.97
C ILE A 95 3.91 -23.37 -7.64
N VAL A 96 4.30 -22.21 -7.13
CA VAL A 96 4.99 -22.08 -5.84
C VAL A 96 3.98 -22.09 -4.69
N SER A 97 2.87 -21.40 -4.87
CA SER A 97 1.71 -21.44 -3.97
C SER A 97 0.42 -21.21 -4.76
N VAL A 98 -0.68 -21.80 -4.30
CA VAL A 98 -2.03 -21.58 -4.83
C VAL A 98 -3.03 -21.63 -3.70
N ASN A 99 -3.97 -20.68 -3.71
CA ASN A 99 -5.05 -20.55 -2.76
C ASN A 99 -6.33 -20.16 -3.50
N GLU A 100 -7.47 -20.33 -2.85
CA GLU A 100 -8.76 -19.92 -3.34
C GLU A 100 -9.34 -18.80 -2.46
N LYS A 101 -10.08 -17.88 -3.05
CA LYS A 101 -10.92 -16.94 -2.31
C LYS A 101 -12.12 -16.52 -3.13
N ASP A 102 -13.16 -16.10 -2.42
CA ASP A 102 -14.33 -15.47 -3.03
C ASP A 102 -14.10 -13.96 -3.07
N VAL A 103 -14.35 -13.34 -4.23
CA VAL A 103 -14.26 -11.89 -4.44
C VAL A 103 -15.55 -11.38 -5.05
N THR A 104 -16.00 -10.19 -4.64
CA THR A 104 -17.16 -9.54 -5.23
C THR A 104 -16.70 -8.58 -6.33
N VAL A 105 -17.14 -8.83 -7.56
CA VAL A 105 -16.86 -8.00 -8.73
C VAL A 105 -18.19 -7.59 -9.34
N GLU A 106 -18.45 -6.30 -9.44
CA GLU A 106 -19.72 -5.75 -10.01
C GLU A 106 -21.00 -6.31 -9.35
N GLY A 107 -20.93 -6.64 -8.05
CA GLY A 107 -22.05 -7.19 -7.29
C GLY A 107 -22.22 -8.71 -7.37
N GLU A 108 -21.43 -9.41 -8.18
CA GLU A 108 -21.40 -10.87 -8.24
C GLU A 108 -20.21 -11.44 -7.47
N THR A 109 -20.47 -12.48 -6.66
CA THR A 109 -19.39 -13.21 -5.96
C THR A 109 -18.79 -14.24 -6.90
N LYS A 110 -17.49 -14.10 -7.18
CA LYS A 110 -16.71 -15.04 -8.00
C LYS A 110 -15.62 -15.70 -7.17
N ARG A 111 -15.46 -17.00 -7.34
CA ARG A 111 -14.32 -17.74 -6.77
C ARG A 111 -13.13 -17.63 -7.72
N ILE A 112 -12.01 -17.14 -7.19
CA ILE A 112 -10.76 -17.01 -7.93
C ILE A 112 -9.66 -17.85 -7.29
N LEU A 113 -8.70 -18.30 -8.14
CA LEU A 113 -7.44 -18.85 -7.67
C LEU A 113 -6.39 -17.73 -7.66
N TYR A 114 -5.56 -17.69 -6.64
CA TYR A 114 -4.44 -16.76 -6.56
C TYR A 114 -3.24 -17.42 -5.90
N GLY A 115 -2.06 -16.93 -6.17
CA GLY A 115 -0.85 -17.49 -5.61
C GLY A 115 0.41 -16.94 -6.26
N ILE A 116 1.46 -17.76 -6.28
CA ILE A 116 2.77 -17.41 -6.80
C ILE A 116 3.17 -18.40 -7.89
N LEU A 117 3.59 -17.89 -9.03
CA LEU A 117 4.29 -18.62 -10.09
C LEU A 117 5.79 -18.43 -9.94
N GLY A 118 6.57 -19.46 -10.29
CA GLY A 118 8.04 -19.40 -10.33
C GLY A 118 8.57 -20.01 -11.60
N ASP A 119 9.64 -19.41 -12.12
CA ASP A 119 10.50 -19.98 -13.15
C ASP A 119 11.98 -19.86 -12.70
N PRO A 120 12.97 -20.33 -13.47
CA PRO A 120 14.37 -20.19 -13.08
C PRO A 120 14.84 -18.75 -12.89
N THR A 121 14.11 -17.75 -13.39
CA THR A 121 14.51 -16.34 -13.38
C THR A 121 13.96 -15.57 -12.20
N THR A 122 12.70 -15.87 -11.76
CA THR A 122 12.03 -15.15 -10.66
C THR A 122 10.72 -15.81 -10.24
N THR A 123 10.03 -15.16 -9.31
CA THR A 123 8.65 -15.49 -8.92
C THR A 123 7.75 -14.26 -9.09
N ILE A 124 6.50 -14.47 -9.54
CA ILE A 124 5.49 -13.41 -9.75
C ILE A 124 4.15 -13.88 -9.21
N PRO A 125 3.35 -12.99 -8.57
CA PRO A 125 1.99 -13.29 -8.18
C PRO A 125 1.09 -13.52 -9.40
N PHE A 126 0.10 -14.43 -9.26
CA PHE A 126 -0.91 -14.63 -10.28
C PHE A 126 -2.32 -14.63 -9.71
N THR A 127 -3.28 -14.36 -10.58
CA THR A 127 -4.72 -14.52 -10.32
C THR A 127 -5.38 -15.18 -11.52
N ALA A 128 -6.10 -16.27 -11.30
CA ALA A 128 -7.00 -16.87 -12.29
C ALA A 128 -8.42 -16.41 -11.98
N TRP A 129 -9.00 -15.67 -12.92
CA TRP A 129 -10.32 -15.05 -12.80
C TRP A 129 -11.47 -15.96 -13.23
N GLU A 130 -11.13 -17.04 -13.95
CA GLU A 130 -12.08 -18.03 -14.43
C GLU A 130 -11.70 -19.40 -13.90
N PRO A 131 -12.68 -20.32 -13.72
CA PRO A 131 -12.42 -21.69 -13.35
C PRO A 131 -11.47 -22.36 -14.34
N LEU A 132 -10.44 -22.99 -13.85
CA LEU A 132 -9.52 -23.76 -14.68
C LEU A 132 -10.06 -25.18 -14.91
N PRO A 133 -9.80 -25.80 -16.08
CA PRO A 133 -10.24 -27.16 -16.40
C PRO A 133 -9.55 -28.24 -15.57
N MET A 134 -8.63 -27.85 -14.65
CA MET A 134 -7.84 -28.73 -13.83
C MET A 134 -7.57 -28.10 -12.46
N THR A 135 -7.32 -28.94 -11.48
CA THR A 135 -6.86 -28.49 -10.15
C THR A 135 -5.36 -28.27 -10.20
N LEU A 136 -4.91 -27.09 -9.76
CA LEU A 136 -3.50 -26.76 -9.58
C LEU A 136 -3.08 -27.08 -8.15
N ALA A 137 -1.88 -27.63 -8.00
CA ALA A 137 -1.26 -27.90 -6.73
C ALA A 137 0.14 -27.30 -6.65
N LYS A 138 0.60 -27.00 -5.43
CA LYS A 138 1.99 -26.59 -5.20
C LYS A 138 2.96 -27.62 -5.78
N GLY A 139 3.93 -27.17 -6.56
CA GLY A 139 4.92 -28.00 -7.23
C GLY A 139 4.58 -28.36 -8.68
N ASP A 140 3.32 -28.24 -9.11
CA ASP A 140 2.94 -28.47 -10.50
C ASP A 140 3.72 -27.57 -11.46
N VAL A 141 4.22 -28.14 -12.56
CA VAL A 141 4.74 -27.37 -13.70
C VAL A 141 3.62 -27.23 -14.71
N VAL A 142 3.39 -26.00 -15.15
CA VAL A 142 2.32 -25.70 -16.08
C VAL A 142 2.80 -24.82 -17.22
N ARG A 143 2.31 -25.13 -18.40
CA ARG A 143 2.38 -24.26 -19.57
C ARG A 143 1.14 -23.41 -19.60
N VAL A 144 1.33 -22.11 -19.55
CA VAL A 144 0.27 -21.11 -19.60
C VAL A 144 0.36 -20.41 -20.95
N GLN A 145 -0.72 -20.37 -21.69
CA GLN A 145 -0.81 -19.68 -22.98
C GLN A 145 -1.86 -18.55 -22.89
N ASN A 146 -1.56 -17.44 -23.54
CA ASN A 146 -2.45 -16.27 -23.59
C ASN A 146 -2.80 -15.68 -22.22
N ALA A 147 -1.89 -15.73 -21.26
CA ALA A 147 -1.99 -14.93 -20.06
C ALA A 147 -1.80 -13.44 -20.38
N TYR A 148 -2.17 -12.59 -19.46
CA TYR A 148 -1.88 -11.16 -19.55
C TYR A 148 -1.28 -10.65 -18.25
N SER A 149 -0.49 -9.59 -18.33
CA SER A 149 0.11 -8.96 -17.17
C SER A 149 -0.57 -7.65 -16.83
N LYS A 150 -0.70 -7.36 -15.56
CA LYS A 150 -1.14 -6.06 -15.02
C LYS A 150 -0.21 -5.62 -13.91
N GLU A 151 -0.19 -4.34 -13.64
CA GLU A 151 0.36 -3.83 -12.40
C GLU A 151 -0.70 -3.93 -11.30
N TYR A 152 -0.31 -4.50 -10.17
CA TYR A 152 -1.10 -4.54 -8.96
C TYR A 152 -0.22 -4.19 -7.76
N ARG A 153 -0.52 -3.08 -7.09
CA ARG A 153 0.26 -2.57 -5.94
C ARG A 153 1.76 -2.42 -6.24
N GLY A 154 2.09 -1.86 -7.42
CA GLY A 154 3.47 -1.64 -7.84
C GLY A 154 4.23 -2.91 -8.28
N GLN A 155 3.55 -4.05 -8.42
CA GLN A 155 4.14 -5.32 -8.86
C GLN A 155 3.50 -5.82 -10.15
N VAL A 156 4.30 -6.46 -10.99
CA VAL A 156 3.76 -7.19 -12.14
C VAL A 156 3.01 -8.42 -11.62
N GLN A 157 1.76 -8.57 -12.03
CA GLN A 157 0.92 -9.73 -11.74
C GLN A 157 0.51 -10.41 -13.05
N VAL A 158 0.62 -11.73 -13.08
CA VAL A 158 0.11 -12.54 -14.19
C VAL A 158 -1.37 -12.85 -13.95
N ASN A 159 -2.18 -12.66 -14.96
CA ASN A 159 -3.61 -12.92 -14.87
C ASN A 159 -4.03 -13.96 -15.91
N PHE A 160 -4.78 -14.95 -15.45
CA PHE A 160 -5.43 -15.95 -16.29
C PHE A 160 -6.89 -15.53 -16.50
N GLY A 161 -7.21 -15.13 -17.70
CA GLY A 161 -8.55 -14.76 -18.10
C GLY A 161 -9.19 -15.82 -18.99
N PHE A 162 -10.34 -15.50 -19.58
CA PHE A 162 -11.12 -16.43 -20.41
C PHE A 162 -10.39 -16.95 -21.65
N ARG A 163 -9.31 -16.28 -22.10
CA ARG A 163 -8.48 -16.72 -23.23
C ARG A 163 -7.29 -17.58 -22.80
N THR A 164 -7.03 -17.66 -21.49
CA THR A 164 -5.86 -18.36 -21.00
C THR A 164 -6.08 -19.86 -21.04
N VAL A 165 -5.12 -20.57 -21.61
CA VAL A 165 -5.08 -22.03 -21.63
C VAL A 165 -3.96 -22.48 -20.72
N VAL A 166 -4.29 -23.37 -19.78
CA VAL A 166 -3.32 -23.96 -18.85
C VAL A 166 -3.24 -25.46 -19.10
N ALA A 167 -2.05 -25.98 -19.22
CA ALA A 167 -1.78 -27.42 -19.34
C ALA A 167 -0.68 -27.84 -18.38
N LYS A 168 -0.83 -29.00 -17.71
CA LYS A 168 0.23 -29.56 -16.89
C LYS A 168 1.34 -30.12 -17.78
N GLU A 169 2.57 -29.87 -17.37
CA GLU A 169 3.78 -30.42 -17.98
C GLU A 169 4.46 -31.40 -17.01
N ALA A 170 5.43 -32.14 -17.52
CA ALA A 170 6.25 -33.01 -16.69
C ALA A 170 6.99 -32.22 -15.59
N ALA A 171 7.13 -32.77 -14.41
CA ALA A 171 7.71 -32.07 -13.26
C ALA A 171 9.17 -31.66 -13.49
N ASP A 172 9.89 -32.36 -14.38
CA ASP A 172 11.25 -32.10 -14.80
C ASP A 172 11.38 -31.07 -15.95
N ALA A 173 10.25 -30.61 -16.52
CA ALA A 173 10.24 -29.58 -17.57
C ALA A 173 10.82 -28.22 -17.10
N LEU A 174 10.84 -28.00 -15.77
CA LEU A 174 11.54 -26.89 -15.12
C LEU A 174 12.40 -27.41 -13.96
N PRO A 175 13.56 -26.78 -13.69
CA PRO A 175 14.34 -27.09 -12.49
C PRO A 175 13.49 -26.96 -11.22
N GLU A 176 13.86 -27.73 -10.19
CA GLU A 176 13.20 -27.64 -8.89
C GLU A 176 13.33 -26.22 -8.32
N TYR A 177 12.20 -25.65 -7.88
CA TYR A 177 12.20 -24.33 -7.26
C TYR A 177 12.90 -24.39 -5.90
N LYS A 178 13.99 -23.64 -5.76
CA LYS A 178 14.68 -23.46 -4.48
C LYS A 178 14.26 -22.11 -3.89
N PRO A 179 13.59 -22.09 -2.73
CA PRO A 179 13.25 -20.84 -2.06
C PRO A 179 14.50 -19.98 -1.85
N GLY A 180 14.46 -18.72 -2.26
CA GLY A 180 15.56 -17.75 -2.09
C GLY A 180 16.49 -17.57 -3.29
N THR A 181 16.33 -18.31 -4.38
CA THR A 181 17.17 -18.15 -5.59
C THR A 181 16.67 -17.10 -6.58
N GLY A 182 15.44 -16.61 -6.42
CA GLY A 182 14.88 -15.51 -7.22
C GLY A 182 14.05 -14.60 -6.37
N ALA A 183 14.50 -13.37 -6.13
CA ALA A 183 13.62 -12.35 -5.60
C ALA A 183 12.48 -12.11 -6.60
N PRO A 184 11.21 -11.88 -6.14
CA PRO A 184 10.13 -11.52 -7.04
C PRO A 184 10.55 -10.30 -7.87
N TYR A 185 10.31 -10.33 -9.17
CA TYR A 185 10.57 -9.17 -10.01
C TYR A 185 9.52 -8.10 -9.68
N MET A 186 9.96 -7.09 -8.96
CA MET A 186 9.15 -5.97 -8.50
C MET A 186 9.33 -4.75 -9.40
N GLY A 187 9.66 -4.87 -10.67
CA GLY A 187 9.93 -3.71 -11.52
C GLY A 187 11.02 -2.78 -10.94
N LYS A 188 11.19 -1.60 -11.52
CA LYS A 188 12.08 -0.57 -10.95
C LYS A 188 11.38 0.05 -9.73
N PRO A 189 12.02 0.09 -8.54
CA PRO A 189 11.41 0.71 -7.37
C PRO A 189 11.10 2.19 -7.62
N THR A 190 9.95 2.64 -7.14
CA THR A 190 9.51 4.03 -7.26
C THR A 190 10.13 4.85 -6.14
N PRO A 191 10.94 5.88 -6.44
CA PRO A 191 11.47 6.78 -5.42
C PRO A 191 10.35 7.54 -4.71
N VAL A 192 10.35 7.50 -3.37
CA VAL A 192 9.34 8.16 -2.52
C VAL A 192 10.05 8.80 -1.34
N ARG A 193 9.71 10.05 -1.02
CA ARG A 193 10.15 10.74 0.20
C ARG A 193 9.27 10.32 1.37
N VAL A 194 9.77 10.47 2.59
CA VAL A 194 9.00 10.12 3.80
C VAL A 194 7.67 10.87 3.86
N VAL A 195 7.65 12.13 3.45
CA VAL A 195 6.42 12.95 3.39
C VAL A 195 5.37 12.41 2.42
N ASP A 196 5.78 11.72 1.37
CA ASP A 196 4.91 11.24 0.30
C ASP A 196 4.45 9.78 0.49
N LEU A 197 4.81 9.15 1.62
CA LEU A 197 4.38 7.78 1.92
C LEU A 197 2.85 7.70 2.03
N ARG A 198 2.26 6.72 1.35
CA ARG A 198 0.81 6.46 1.35
C ARG A 198 0.56 4.98 1.59
N GLU A 199 -0.51 4.68 2.30
CA GLU A 199 -0.92 3.29 2.59
C GLU A 199 -1.08 2.48 1.30
N GLY A 200 -0.61 1.23 1.36
CA GLY A 200 -0.73 0.29 0.25
C GLY A 200 0.28 0.47 -0.87
N ALA A 201 1.14 1.52 -0.83
CA ALA A 201 2.24 1.63 -1.77
C ALA A 201 3.21 0.46 -1.58
N SER A 202 3.68 -0.11 -2.69
CA SER A 202 4.61 -1.24 -2.69
C SER A 202 5.72 -1.01 -3.71
N ASN A 203 6.82 -1.74 -3.58
CA ASN A 203 8.01 -1.56 -4.39
C ASN A 203 8.52 -0.11 -4.39
N VAL A 204 8.51 0.52 -3.21
CA VAL A 204 9.03 1.87 -3.05
C VAL A 204 10.53 1.86 -2.78
N GLN A 205 11.21 2.90 -3.27
CA GLN A 205 12.59 3.22 -2.94
C GLN A 205 12.58 4.39 -1.96
N VAL A 206 13.19 4.19 -0.80
CA VAL A 206 13.32 5.25 0.21
C VAL A 206 14.79 5.47 0.52
N THR A 207 15.21 6.72 0.51
CA THR A 207 16.56 7.15 0.93
C THR A 207 16.41 7.88 2.26
N ALA A 208 16.99 7.34 3.32
CA ALA A 208 16.78 7.86 4.66
C ALA A 208 17.97 7.55 5.59
N ARG A 209 18.05 8.24 6.72
CA ARG A 209 18.97 7.95 7.81
C ARG A 209 18.22 7.20 8.91
N ILE A 210 18.81 6.14 9.44
CA ILE A 210 18.30 5.43 10.62
C ILE A 210 18.52 6.31 11.84
N LEU A 211 17.45 6.68 12.53
CA LEU A 211 17.53 7.43 13.79
C LEU A 211 17.67 6.49 14.98
N SER A 212 16.95 5.36 14.94
CA SER A 212 17.06 4.29 15.94
C SER A 212 16.67 2.96 15.32
N VAL A 213 17.25 1.86 15.85
CA VAL A 213 16.86 0.50 15.50
C VAL A 213 16.93 -0.39 16.74
N GLU A 214 15.88 -1.20 16.94
CA GLU A 214 15.77 -2.16 18.03
C GLU A 214 15.33 -3.52 17.49
N ARG A 215 15.91 -4.59 18.03
CA ARG A 215 15.43 -5.95 17.79
C ARG A 215 14.27 -6.25 18.73
N ARG A 216 13.15 -6.73 18.18
CA ARG A 216 12.00 -7.20 18.95
C ARG A 216 11.60 -8.59 18.48
N GLU A 217 10.91 -9.33 19.34
CA GLU A 217 10.26 -10.58 18.97
C GLU A 217 8.75 -10.35 18.91
N VAL A 218 8.14 -10.78 17.83
CA VAL A 218 6.70 -10.69 17.62
C VAL A 218 6.15 -12.07 17.27
N GLU A 219 4.96 -12.37 17.71
CA GLU A 219 4.27 -13.60 17.37
C GLU A 219 3.50 -13.42 16.07
N VAL A 220 3.79 -14.25 15.08
CA VAL A 220 3.10 -14.26 13.79
C VAL A 220 2.62 -15.69 13.55
N ASP A 221 1.31 -15.86 13.46
CA ASP A 221 0.65 -17.16 13.29
C ASP A 221 1.11 -18.22 14.32
N GLY A 222 1.24 -17.80 15.59
CA GLY A 222 1.69 -18.67 16.69
C GLY A 222 3.19 -19.00 16.69
N THR A 223 3.99 -18.35 15.82
CA THR A 223 5.43 -18.56 15.74
C THR A 223 6.18 -17.27 16.09
N PRO A 224 7.15 -17.30 17.02
CA PRO A 224 7.96 -16.13 17.33
C PRO A 224 8.88 -15.79 16.13
N LYS A 225 8.85 -14.54 15.70
CA LYS A 225 9.72 -14.00 14.65
C LYS A 225 10.46 -12.78 15.15
N ALA A 226 11.75 -12.71 14.85
CA ALA A 226 12.52 -11.50 15.08
C ALA A 226 12.15 -10.43 14.05
N VAL A 227 11.88 -9.22 14.51
CA VAL A 227 11.67 -8.03 13.69
C VAL A 227 12.60 -6.92 14.20
N PHE A 228 13.21 -6.20 13.29
CA PHE A 228 14.03 -5.03 13.58
C PHE A 228 13.19 -3.80 13.28
N SER A 229 12.84 -3.04 14.29
CA SER A 229 11.96 -1.88 14.17
C SER A 229 12.65 -0.65 14.71
N GLY A 230 12.29 0.49 14.19
CA GLY A 230 12.88 1.75 14.59
C GLY A 230 12.29 2.93 13.85
N VAL A 231 13.03 4.01 13.83
CA VAL A 231 12.68 5.26 13.17
C VAL A 231 13.72 5.57 12.12
N LEU A 232 13.28 5.99 10.94
CA LEU A 232 14.12 6.56 9.89
C LEU A 232 13.59 7.93 9.47
N ALA A 233 14.48 8.75 8.93
CA ALA A 233 14.13 10.10 8.49
C ALA A 233 14.88 10.50 7.21
N ASP A 234 14.23 11.33 6.41
CA ASP A 234 14.85 12.17 5.38
C ASP A 234 14.61 13.64 5.71
N GLU A 235 14.98 14.55 4.82
CA GLU A 235 14.76 15.99 4.99
C GLU A 235 13.29 16.41 5.05
N THR A 236 12.36 15.51 4.72
CA THR A 236 10.91 15.79 4.65
C THR A 236 10.14 15.31 5.86
N GLY A 237 10.73 14.45 6.69
CA GLY A 237 10.08 13.95 7.90
C GLY A 237 10.64 12.64 8.42
N LYS A 238 9.91 12.08 9.39
CA LYS A 238 10.24 10.82 10.06
C LYS A 238 9.13 9.81 9.84
N THR A 239 9.50 8.53 9.84
CA THR A 239 8.54 7.42 9.89
C THR A 239 9.14 6.23 10.62
N GLN A 240 8.26 5.39 11.15
CA GLN A 240 8.65 4.11 11.71
C GLN A 240 8.93 3.11 10.60
N PHE A 241 9.82 2.15 10.87
CA PHE A 241 10.05 1.03 9.96
C PHE A 241 10.01 -0.32 10.69
N SER A 242 9.74 -1.37 9.92
CA SER A 242 9.81 -2.76 10.35
C SER A 242 10.56 -3.59 9.31
N ALA A 243 11.73 -4.10 9.67
CA ALA A 243 12.52 -5.02 8.86
C ALA A 243 12.31 -6.46 9.37
N TRP A 244 11.80 -7.33 8.50
CA TRP A 244 11.48 -8.72 8.80
C TRP A 244 12.67 -9.69 8.60
N LYS A 245 13.84 -9.13 8.33
CA LYS A 245 15.12 -9.80 8.23
C LYS A 245 16.18 -8.91 8.87
N ASP A 246 17.20 -9.53 9.42
CA ASP A 246 18.38 -8.80 9.90
C ASP A 246 19.20 -8.32 8.69
N PHE A 247 19.24 -7.01 8.49
CA PHE A 247 20.06 -6.34 7.50
C PHE A 247 21.33 -5.72 8.10
N GLY A 248 21.55 -5.92 9.40
CA GLY A 248 22.68 -5.33 10.16
C GLY A 248 22.61 -3.80 10.16
N LEU A 249 21.42 -3.23 10.33
CA LEU A 249 21.21 -1.78 10.39
C LEU A 249 21.71 -1.24 11.74
N ALA A 250 22.27 -0.04 11.72
CA ALA A 250 22.73 0.66 12.92
C ALA A 250 22.25 2.12 12.95
N ASP A 251 22.15 2.67 14.15
CA ASP A 251 21.79 4.06 14.38
C ASP A 251 22.78 5.00 13.67
N GLY A 252 22.25 6.03 13.02
CA GLY A 252 23.02 7.02 12.28
C GLY A 252 23.37 6.62 10.83
N GLU A 253 23.16 5.38 10.40
CA GLU A 253 23.44 4.96 9.02
C GLU A 253 22.56 5.69 8.01
N ALA A 254 23.17 6.17 6.92
CA ALA A 254 22.47 6.64 5.73
C ALA A 254 22.29 5.46 4.76
N ILE A 255 21.04 5.14 4.40
CA ILE A 255 20.71 3.99 3.57
C ILE A 255 19.73 4.33 2.47
N ARG A 256 19.73 3.50 1.43
CA ARG A 256 18.65 3.42 0.45
C ARG A 256 18.04 2.01 0.54
N ILE A 257 16.74 1.99 0.69
CA ILE A 257 15.91 0.78 0.74
C ILE A 257 15.19 0.67 -0.61
N ASP A 258 15.46 -0.38 -1.36
CA ASP A 258 14.78 -0.69 -2.61
C ASP A 258 13.83 -1.87 -2.39
N GLY A 259 12.57 -1.77 -2.79
CA GLY A 259 11.59 -2.85 -2.65
C GLY A 259 10.83 -2.88 -1.32
N ALA A 260 10.76 -1.75 -0.62
CA ALA A 260 9.91 -1.60 0.57
C ALA A 260 8.43 -1.47 0.21
N TYR A 261 7.56 -1.64 1.19
CA TYR A 261 6.13 -1.43 1.10
C TYR A 261 5.63 -0.62 2.30
N VAL A 262 4.53 0.11 2.11
CA VAL A 262 3.96 0.98 3.13
C VAL A 262 2.75 0.32 3.77
N LYS A 263 2.77 0.22 5.10
CA LYS A 263 1.63 -0.17 5.94
C LYS A 263 1.23 1.01 6.82
N THR A 264 0.01 0.97 7.32
CA THR A 264 -0.46 1.98 8.28
C THR A 264 -0.58 1.35 9.65
N TRP A 265 -0.04 2.01 10.66
CA TRP A 265 -0.24 1.69 12.05
C TRP A 265 -0.90 2.86 12.77
N ARG A 266 -2.10 2.66 13.28
CA ARG A 266 -2.90 3.74 13.92
C ARG A 266 -3.04 4.99 13.05
N GLY A 267 -3.19 4.83 11.74
CA GLY A 267 -3.28 5.94 10.80
C GLY A 267 -1.95 6.54 10.32
N ILE A 268 -0.81 6.14 10.89
CA ILE A 268 0.52 6.64 10.50
C ILE A 268 1.13 5.69 9.47
N PRO A 269 1.48 6.17 8.26
CA PRO A 269 2.21 5.38 7.29
C PRO A 269 3.57 4.95 7.82
N GLN A 270 3.90 3.66 7.69
CA GLN A 270 5.16 3.06 8.12
C GLN A 270 5.77 2.26 6.98
N ILE A 271 7.09 2.20 6.94
CA ILE A 271 7.83 1.41 5.96
C ILE A 271 8.05 0.01 6.51
N SER A 272 7.72 -0.99 5.69
CA SER A 272 8.03 -2.39 5.99
C SER A 272 8.84 -2.99 4.85
N PHE A 273 9.80 -3.84 5.18
CA PHE A 273 10.62 -4.55 4.21
C PHE A 273 11.09 -5.90 4.75
N ASP A 274 11.30 -6.83 3.85
CA ASP A 274 11.66 -8.21 4.15
C ASP A 274 12.89 -8.65 3.31
N GLU A 275 13.15 -9.94 3.21
CA GLU A 275 14.27 -10.51 2.46
C GLU A 275 14.30 -10.13 0.96
N ARG A 276 13.20 -9.59 0.43
CA ARG A 276 13.09 -9.15 -0.97
C ARG A 276 13.68 -7.78 -1.19
N ALA A 277 13.80 -6.98 -0.12
CA ALA A 277 14.37 -5.64 -0.21
C ALA A 277 15.89 -5.69 -0.35
N THR A 278 16.41 -4.69 -1.04
CA THR A 278 17.85 -4.44 -1.16
C THR A 278 18.22 -3.20 -0.37
N ILE A 279 19.19 -3.33 0.53
CA ILE A 279 19.70 -2.21 1.32
C ILE A 279 21.05 -1.78 0.74
N THR A 280 21.15 -0.55 0.32
CA THR A 280 22.40 0.09 -0.10
C THR A 280 22.82 1.11 0.94
N ARG A 281 24.01 0.93 1.55
CA ARG A 281 24.60 1.92 2.45
C ARG A 281 25.15 3.09 1.66
N LEU A 282 24.80 4.29 2.08
CA LEU A 282 25.19 5.53 1.43
C LEU A 282 26.29 6.24 2.22
N LYS A 283 26.96 7.19 1.54
CA LYS A 283 27.87 8.06 2.25
C LYS A 283 27.11 8.95 3.23
N PRO A 284 27.64 9.17 4.45
CA PRO A 284 26.93 9.94 5.48
C PRO A 284 26.56 11.38 5.09
N ASP A 285 27.32 11.99 4.18
CA ASP A 285 27.16 13.36 3.70
C ASP A 285 26.02 13.56 2.69
N LEU A 286 25.41 12.47 2.22
CA LEU A 286 24.26 12.54 1.29
C LEU A 286 22.92 12.90 1.95
N LEU A 287 22.84 12.85 3.26
CA LEU A 287 21.65 13.21 4.02
C LEU A 287 22.04 14.15 5.17
N PRO A 288 21.10 15.00 5.63
CA PRO A 288 21.35 15.85 6.78
C PRO A 288 21.87 15.07 7.99
N PRO A 289 22.65 15.69 8.86
CA PRO A 289 23.16 15.03 10.06
C PRO A 289 22.03 14.64 11.03
N LEU A 290 22.33 13.75 11.96
CA LEU A 290 21.36 13.10 12.84
C LEU A 290 20.59 14.10 13.71
N ASP A 291 21.26 15.13 14.22
CA ASP A 291 20.67 16.19 15.06
C ASP A 291 19.60 17.00 14.28
N VAL A 292 19.86 17.31 13.02
CA VAL A 292 18.90 18.00 12.15
C VAL A 292 17.69 17.10 11.87
N LEU A 293 17.92 15.84 11.50
CA LEU A 293 16.84 14.89 11.20
C LEU A 293 16.06 14.45 12.45
N SER A 294 16.66 14.58 13.64
CA SER A 294 15.99 14.31 14.91
C SER A 294 15.04 15.44 15.34
N ALA A 295 15.17 16.63 14.78
CA ALA A 295 14.22 17.71 15.02
C ALA A 295 12.82 17.36 14.49
N SER A 296 11.78 17.81 15.20
CA SER A 296 10.39 17.57 14.78
C SER A 296 9.96 18.68 13.81
N PRO A 297 9.64 18.36 12.55
CA PRO A 297 9.26 19.35 11.57
C PRO A 297 7.95 20.04 11.98
N ARG A 298 7.87 21.36 11.77
CA ARG A 298 6.62 22.09 11.89
C ARG A 298 5.76 21.79 10.65
N MET A 299 4.50 21.42 10.87
CA MET A 299 3.55 21.11 9.81
C MET A 299 2.22 21.82 10.03
N TRP A 300 1.55 22.13 8.92
CA TRP A 300 0.19 22.62 8.92
C TRP A 300 -0.82 21.48 9.08
N ILE A 301 -1.95 21.75 9.71
CA ILE A 301 -3.00 20.75 9.94
C ILE A 301 -3.61 20.29 8.59
N GLU A 302 -3.70 21.16 7.60
CA GLU A 302 -4.13 20.82 6.24
C GLU A 302 -3.22 19.76 5.61
N ASP A 303 -1.90 19.94 5.67
CA ASP A 303 -0.92 18.98 5.16
C ASP A 303 -1.03 17.62 5.87
N LEU A 304 -1.28 17.65 7.19
CA LEU A 304 -1.49 16.43 7.99
C LEU A 304 -2.79 15.71 7.61
N ALA A 305 -3.85 16.46 7.25
CA ALA A 305 -5.12 15.89 6.79
C ALA A 305 -4.97 15.19 5.43
N GLU A 306 -4.27 15.83 4.49
CA GLU A 306 -4.00 15.24 3.18
C GLU A 306 -3.15 13.95 3.25
N ARG A 307 -2.24 13.89 4.20
CA ARG A 307 -1.37 12.72 4.42
C ARG A 307 -2.04 11.57 5.19
N GLY A 308 -3.10 11.86 5.95
CA GLY A 308 -3.71 10.92 6.88
C GLY A 308 -2.96 10.76 8.21
N GLY A 309 -1.98 11.63 8.49
CA GLY A 309 -1.22 11.66 9.74
C GLY A 309 0.30 11.72 9.55
N ALA A 310 1.03 11.88 10.64
CA ALA A 310 2.50 11.90 10.66
C ALA A 310 3.05 11.59 12.07
N ALA A 311 4.25 11.04 12.14
CA ALA A 311 4.95 10.79 13.40
C ALA A 311 5.84 11.99 13.77
N ASP A 312 5.90 12.30 15.06
CA ASP A 312 6.80 13.27 15.69
C ASP A 312 6.84 14.63 14.98
N VAL A 313 5.70 15.27 14.85
CA VAL A 313 5.55 16.58 14.23
C VAL A 313 5.22 17.65 15.26
N THR A 314 5.54 18.89 14.93
CA THR A 314 5.20 20.09 15.71
C THR A 314 4.09 20.85 14.99
N VAL A 315 3.05 21.21 15.75
CA VAL A 315 1.95 22.07 15.28
C VAL A 315 1.87 23.28 16.21
N ARG A 316 1.74 24.47 15.63
CA ARG A 316 1.45 25.71 16.37
C ARG A 316 0.05 26.17 16.01
N GLY A 317 -0.72 26.56 17.01
CA GLY A 317 -2.07 27.05 16.80
C GLY A 317 -2.68 27.61 18.06
N ILE A 318 -3.97 27.79 18.05
CA ILE A 318 -4.77 28.27 19.18
C ILE A 318 -5.68 27.15 19.63
N LEU A 319 -5.75 26.90 20.94
CA LEU A 319 -6.74 26.00 21.50
C LEU A 319 -8.10 26.70 21.55
N ILE A 320 -9.04 26.22 20.73
CA ILE A 320 -10.34 26.90 20.57
C ILE A 320 -11.46 26.29 21.41
N ASP A 321 -11.31 25.04 21.86
CA ASP A 321 -12.34 24.36 22.67
C ASP A 321 -11.73 23.16 23.44
N LEU A 322 -12.38 22.86 24.60
CA LEU A 322 -12.10 21.61 25.35
C LEU A 322 -13.26 20.63 25.19
N ARG A 323 -12.98 19.51 24.59
CA ARG A 323 -13.99 18.46 24.36
C ARG A 323 -14.39 17.74 25.65
N GLU A 324 -15.58 17.14 25.63
CA GLU A 324 -16.06 16.26 26.68
C GLU A 324 -15.02 15.16 27.03
N GLY A 325 -14.83 14.92 28.32
CA GLY A 325 -13.84 14.00 28.85
C GLY A 325 -12.44 14.65 29.01
N SER A 326 -12.37 15.99 29.07
CA SER A 326 -11.24 16.74 29.60
C SER A 326 -11.40 16.97 31.11
N GLY A 327 -10.31 17.22 31.80
CA GLY A 327 -10.26 17.43 33.27
C GLY A 327 -10.04 16.11 34.02
N LEU A 328 -10.69 16.00 35.18
CA LEU A 328 -10.64 14.80 36.03
C LEU A 328 -11.50 13.69 35.41
N VAL A 329 -10.84 12.61 35.01
CA VAL A 329 -11.47 11.44 34.41
C VAL A 329 -11.21 10.18 35.26
N TYR A 330 -12.00 9.13 35.08
CA TYR A 330 -11.76 7.84 35.74
C TYR A 330 -11.45 6.78 34.68
N ARG A 331 -10.39 6.00 34.90
CA ARG A 331 -9.98 4.94 34.00
C ARG A 331 -10.30 3.56 34.54
N CYS A 332 -10.62 2.65 33.63
CA CYS A 332 -10.75 1.23 33.95
C CYS A 332 -9.38 0.68 34.40
N PRO A 333 -9.27 -0.01 35.54
CA PRO A 333 -8.01 -0.58 36.01
C PRO A 333 -7.43 -1.67 35.08
N GLU A 334 -8.31 -2.38 34.34
CA GLU A 334 -7.91 -3.47 33.46
C GLU A 334 -7.44 -3.03 32.07
N CYS A 335 -8.15 -2.08 31.42
CA CYS A 335 -7.85 -1.68 30.04
C CYS A 335 -7.48 -0.20 29.87
N ARG A 336 -7.40 0.58 30.96
CA ARG A 336 -7.04 1.99 31.01
C ARG A 336 -7.94 2.93 30.20
N ARG A 337 -9.06 2.45 29.66
CA ARG A 337 -10.05 3.30 28.98
C ARG A 337 -10.80 4.18 29.95
N VAL A 338 -11.13 5.39 29.51
CA VAL A 338 -11.95 6.32 30.30
C VAL A 338 -13.35 5.75 30.47
N LEU A 339 -13.82 5.74 31.72
CA LEU A 339 -15.15 5.29 32.07
C LEU A 339 -16.19 6.37 31.72
N ARG A 340 -17.34 5.94 31.26
CA ARG A 340 -18.52 6.78 31.10
C ARG A 340 -19.52 6.44 32.20
N LYS A 341 -19.79 7.40 33.10
CA LYS A 341 -20.69 7.19 34.25
C LYS A 341 -20.38 5.93 35.06
N GLY A 342 -19.09 5.66 35.29
CA GLY A 342 -18.63 4.49 36.07
C GLY A 342 -18.60 3.16 35.31
N VAL A 343 -18.92 3.16 34.01
CA VAL A 343 -19.02 1.92 33.20
C VAL A 343 -17.89 1.88 32.17
N CYS A 344 -17.16 0.78 32.13
CA CYS A 344 -16.23 0.44 31.06
C CYS A 344 -16.95 -0.27 29.92
N ARG A 345 -16.72 0.15 28.69
CA ARG A 345 -17.35 -0.49 27.51
C ARG A 345 -17.01 -1.98 27.35
N LEU A 346 -15.85 -2.43 27.88
CA LEU A 346 -15.40 -3.83 27.76
C LEU A 346 -15.66 -4.62 29.05
N HIS A 347 -15.49 -4.00 30.23
CA HIS A 347 -15.49 -4.70 31.52
C HIS A 347 -16.72 -4.39 32.39
N GLY A 348 -17.69 -3.61 31.86
CA GLY A 348 -18.90 -3.27 32.59
C GLY A 348 -18.65 -2.25 33.72
N GLU A 349 -19.42 -2.35 34.83
CA GLU A 349 -19.26 -1.52 36.02
C GLU A 349 -17.96 -1.88 36.75
N VAL A 350 -17.06 -0.92 36.90
CA VAL A 350 -15.77 -1.07 37.58
C VAL A 350 -15.50 0.17 38.43
N LYS A 351 -14.79 -0.03 39.54
CA LYS A 351 -14.26 1.10 40.32
C LYS A 351 -13.12 1.75 39.54
N GLY A 352 -13.36 2.94 38.99
CA GLY A 352 -12.36 3.66 38.21
C GLY A 352 -11.22 4.22 39.03
N GLU A 353 -10.04 4.30 38.43
CA GLU A 353 -8.88 5.01 38.96
C GLU A 353 -8.89 6.44 38.45
N PRO A 354 -8.71 7.46 39.32
CA PRO A 354 -8.69 8.85 38.89
C PRO A 354 -7.47 9.15 38.02
N ASP A 355 -7.67 9.99 37.03
CA ASP A 355 -6.61 10.44 36.12
C ASP A 355 -6.94 11.83 35.57
N LEU A 356 -5.92 12.52 35.05
CA LEU A 356 -6.10 13.79 34.35
C LEU A 356 -5.87 13.62 32.84
N ARG A 357 -6.63 14.35 32.06
CA ARG A 357 -6.49 14.40 30.62
C ARG A 357 -7.06 15.69 30.05
N VAL A 358 -6.38 16.27 29.05
CA VAL A 358 -6.98 17.27 28.17
C VAL A 358 -7.28 16.65 26.81
N LYS A 359 -8.44 16.94 26.27
CA LYS A 359 -8.83 16.67 24.89
C LYS A 359 -9.32 17.99 24.30
N ALA A 360 -8.45 18.70 23.62
CA ALA A 360 -8.70 20.05 23.10
C ALA A 360 -8.78 20.06 21.58
N VAL A 361 -9.44 21.07 21.04
CA VAL A 361 -9.41 21.38 19.60
C VAL A 361 -8.33 22.43 19.38
N LEU A 362 -7.31 22.09 18.60
CA LEU A 362 -6.25 22.97 18.16
C LEU A 362 -6.54 23.40 16.72
N ASP A 363 -6.49 24.70 16.46
CA ASP A 363 -6.69 25.33 15.16
C ASP A 363 -5.44 26.15 14.81
N ASP A 364 -4.86 25.95 13.62
CA ASP A 364 -3.69 26.66 13.13
C ASP A 364 -3.98 27.64 11.99
N GLY A 365 -5.28 27.82 11.67
CA GLY A 365 -5.76 28.65 10.56
C GLY A 365 -5.87 27.92 9.22
N SER A 366 -5.22 26.77 9.04
CA SER A 366 -5.38 25.90 7.86
C SER A 366 -6.40 24.80 8.10
N GLY A 367 -6.58 24.40 9.36
CA GLY A 367 -7.48 23.35 9.77
C GLY A 367 -7.55 23.18 11.28
N ALA A 368 -8.26 22.13 11.72
CA ALA A 368 -8.39 21.82 13.14
C ALA A 368 -8.12 20.34 13.41
N LEU A 369 -7.46 20.05 14.54
CA LEU A 369 -7.24 18.69 15.03
C LEU A 369 -7.61 18.57 16.51
N THR A 370 -7.84 17.33 16.96
CA THR A 370 -8.00 17.04 18.38
C THR A 370 -6.64 16.73 19.01
N ALA A 371 -6.16 17.59 19.91
CA ALA A 371 -4.95 17.36 20.70
C ALA A 371 -5.31 16.68 22.03
N VAL A 372 -4.63 15.57 22.36
CA VAL A 372 -4.85 14.80 23.58
C VAL A 372 -3.58 14.84 24.42
N PHE A 373 -3.70 15.42 25.61
CA PHE A 373 -2.63 15.55 26.59
C PHE A 373 -2.85 14.51 27.70
N ASP A 374 -1.80 13.88 28.12
CA ASP A 374 -1.81 12.95 29.23
C ASP A 374 -1.83 13.68 30.60
N ARG A 375 -1.68 12.90 31.69
CA ARG A 375 -1.67 13.41 33.04
C ARG A 375 -0.52 14.39 33.27
N GLU A 376 0.71 14.01 32.93
CA GLU A 376 1.92 14.79 33.23
C GLU A 376 1.85 16.16 32.54
N LEU A 377 1.44 16.19 31.29
CA LEU A 377 1.25 17.43 30.54
C LEU A 377 0.09 18.26 31.11
N THR A 378 -1.00 17.60 31.54
CA THR A 378 -2.16 18.29 32.11
C THR A 378 -1.80 18.93 33.46
N GLU A 379 -1.06 18.24 34.32
CA GLU A 379 -0.58 18.77 35.59
C GLU A 379 0.37 19.96 35.38
N ALA A 380 1.27 19.85 34.41
CA ALA A 380 2.20 20.93 34.04
C ALA A 380 1.46 22.19 33.50
N LEU A 381 0.42 22.00 32.70
CA LEU A 381 -0.37 23.10 32.12
C LEU A 381 -1.25 23.81 33.17
N LEU A 382 -1.75 23.06 34.17
CA LEU A 382 -2.55 23.60 35.28
C LEU A 382 -1.71 24.15 36.44
N ASP A 383 -0.43 23.77 36.50
CA ASP A 383 0.40 23.93 37.68
C ASP A 383 -0.23 23.32 38.97
N LYS A 384 -0.88 22.15 38.80
CA LYS A 384 -1.61 21.43 39.84
C LYS A 384 -1.43 19.92 39.69
N THR A 385 -1.30 19.22 40.82
CA THR A 385 -1.26 17.77 40.87
C THR A 385 -2.62 17.13 40.74
N LEU A 386 -2.67 15.84 40.40
CA LEU A 386 -3.92 15.05 40.36
C LEU A 386 -4.67 15.11 41.71
N ASP A 387 -3.92 15.01 42.85
CA ASP A 387 -4.52 15.03 44.18
C ASP A 387 -5.21 16.40 44.50
N ALA A 388 -4.57 17.49 44.12
CA ALA A 388 -5.15 18.82 44.22
C ALA A 388 -6.43 18.96 43.39
N CYS A 389 -6.45 18.41 42.18
CA CYS A 389 -7.64 18.38 41.31
C CYS A 389 -8.76 17.49 41.90
N ILE A 390 -8.42 16.36 42.52
CA ILE A 390 -9.39 15.51 43.23
C ILE A 390 -10.01 16.26 44.41
N GLU A 391 -9.20 16.99 45.18
CA GLU A 391 -9.69 17.78 46.31
C GLU A 391 -10.57 18.94 45.84
N ALA A 392 -10.19 19.67 44.80
CA ALA A 392 -11.03 20.72 44.19
C ALA A 392 -12.38 20.18 43.72
N ALA A 393 -12.38 19.04 43.02
CA ALA A 393 -13.61 18.38 42.56
C ALA A 393 -14.50 17.92 43.73
N ARG A 394 -13.92 17.43 44.81
CA ARG A 394 -14.63 17.03 46.02
C ARG A 394 -15.28 18.26 46.71
N ASN A 395 -14.55 19.35 46.87
CA ASN A 395 -15.03 20.56 47.46
C ASN A 395 -16.16 21.22 46.66
N ALA A 396 -16.05 21.19 45.34
CA ALA A 396 -17.08 21.67 44.41
C ALA A 396 -18.23 20.68 44.20
N MET A 397 -18.14 19.46 44.71
CA MET A 397 -19.07 18.35 44.43
C MET A 397 -19.30 18.10 42.93
N SER A 398 -18.32 18.44 42.09
CA SER A 398 -18.37 18.29 40.65
C SER A 398 -16.97 18.11 40.08
N THR A 399 -16.81 17.17 39.14
CA THR A 399 -15.55 17.01 38.36
C THR A 399 -15.36 18.10 37.32
N ASP A 400 -16.40 18.84 36.96
CA ASP A 400 -16.37 19.86 35.91
C ASP A 400 -15.50 21.07 36.31
N VAL A 401 -15.33 21.34 37.61
CA VAL A 401 -14.47 22.44 38.09
C VAL A 401 -13.06 22.33 37.50
N VAL A 402 -12.51 21.13 37.37
CA VAL A 402 -11.15 20.94 36.80
C VAL A 402 -11.13 21.22 35.31
N ARG A 403 -12.21 20.87 34.59
CA ARG A 403 -12.35 21.20 33.18
C ARG A 403 -12.49 22.69 32.94
N ASP A 404 -13.29 23.38 33.79
CA ASP A 404 -13.52 24.80 33.68
C ASP A 404 -12.22 25.59 33.97
N GLU A 405 -11.47 25.21 34.99
CA GLU A 405 -10.12 25.76 35.21
C GLU A 405 -9.16 25.56 34.03
N LEU A 406 -9.18 24.36 33.41
CA LEU A 406 -8.41 24.10 32.20
C LEU A 406 -8.87 25.00 31.04
N ALA A 407 -10.15 25.23 30.90
CA ALA A 407 -10.69 26.12 29.87
C ALA A 407 -10.20 27.57 30.08
N ASP A 408 -10.23 28.06 31.29
CA ASP A 408 -9.73 29.40 31.62
C ASP A 408 -8.23 29.60 31.33
N VAL A 409 -7.44 28.55 31.49
CA VAL A 409 -5.97 28.57 31.24
C VAL A 409 -5.63 28.38 29.78
N LEU A 410 -6.34 27.51 29.06
CA LEU A 410 -5.93 27.02 27.75
C LEU A 410 -6.71 27.58 26.56
N VAL A 411 -8.02 27.88 26.73
CA VAL A 411 -8.83 28.31 25.61
C VAL A 411 -8.44 29.73 25.18
N ALA A 412 -8.40 29.92 23.86
CA ALA A 412 -7.94 31.12 23.20
C ALA A 412 -6.43 31.44 23.41
N GLN A 413 -5.66 30.50 23.92
CA GLN A 413 -4.23 30.68 24.10
C GLN A 413 -3.43 30.04 22.96
N PRO A 414 -2.37 30.70 22.47
CA PRO A 414 -1.46 30.16 21.49
C PRO A 414 -0.54 29.12 22.13
N ILE A 415 -0.42 27.97 21.46
CA ILE A 415 0.35 26.83 21.94
C ILE A 415 1.13 26.19 20.81
N GLU A 416 2.31 25.68 21.14
CA GLU A 416 3.06 24.76 20.31
C GLU A 416 2.97 23.36 20.92
N VAL A 417 2.54 22.40 20.16
CA VAL A 417 2.45 20.99 20.55
C VAL A 417 3.28 20.11 19.62
N ARG A 418 3.90 19.10 20.20
CA ARG A 418 4.67 18.09 19.48
C ARG A 418 4.12 16.71 19.81
N GLY A 419 4.00 15.85 18.79
CA GLY A 419 3.52 14.48 18.99
C GLY A 419 3.21 13.76 17.68
N ASP A 420 2.53 12.64 17.80
CA ASP A 420 2.08 11.82 16.69
C ASP A 420 0.67 12.21 16.29
N VAL A 421 0.45 12.44 15.00
CA VAL A 421 -0.87 12.73 14.43
C VAL A 421 -1.40 11.52 13.67
N THR A 422 -2.63 11.13 14.00
CA THR A 422 -3.35 10.04 13.34
C THR A 422 -4.67 10.55 12.77
N SER A 423 -5.20 9.86 11.76
CA SER A 423 -6.52 10.14 11.18
C SER A 423 -7.45 8.98 11.41
N ASP A 424 -8.71 9.28 11.76
CA ASP A 424 -9.80 8.32 11.81
C ASP A 424 -11.07 8.93 11.20
N ASP A 425 -12.21 8.23 11.29
CA ASP A 425 -13.51 8.69 10.77
C ASP A 425 -14.01 10.00 11.43
N TYR A 426 -13.41 10.42 12.55
CA TYR A 426 -13.76 11.62 13.29
C TYR A 426 -12.80 12.79 13.04
N GLY A 427 -11.80 12.59 12.20
CA GLY A 427 -10.79 13.57 11.81
C GLY A 427 -9.40 13.32 12.40
N LEU A 428 -8.56 14.35 12.40
CA LEU A 428 -7.21 14.27 12.92
C LEU A 428 -7.15 14.30 14.44
N MET A 429 -6.31 13.44 15.01
CA MET A 429 -6.05 13.40 16.44
C MET A 429 -4.53 13.36 16.69
N MET A 430 -4.02 14.25 17.50
CA MET A 430 -2.64 14.28 17.97
C MET A 430 -2.54 13.74 19.38
N ILE A 431 -1.66 12.76 19.60
CA ILE A 431 -1.22 12.39 20.93
C ILE A 431 0.00 13.25 21.26
N VAL A 432 -0.20 14.19 22.17
CA VAL A 432 0.83 15.19 22.51
C VAL A 432 1.90 14.58 23.37
N ALA A 433 3.16 14.70 22.96
CA ALA A 433 4.33 14.29 23.73
C ALA A 433 4.98 15.45 24.47
N SER A 434 4.86 16.67 23.95
CA SER A 434 5.28 17.88 24.64
C SER A 434 4.44 19.08 24.21
N ALA A 435 4.29 20.06 25.10
CA ALA A 435 3.51 21.25 24.85
C ALA A 435 4.21 22.48 25.45
N LYS A 436 4.09 23.60 24.79
CA LYS A 436 4.64 24.88 25.22
C LYS A 436 3.67 26.01 24.91
N MET A 437 3.23 26.72 25.96
CA MET A 437 2.46 27.97 25.79
C MET A 437 3.33 29.02 25.12
N LEU A 438 2.82 29.64 24.09
CA LEU A 438 3.53 30.67 23.34
C LEU A 438 3.19 32.06 23.87
N LYS A 439 4.19 32.92 23.94
CA LYS A 439 3.99 34.36 24.06
C LYS A 439 4.11 34.94 22.67
N VAL A 440 2.99 35.27 22.07
CA VAL A 440 2.96 35.80 20.70
C VAL A 440 3.22 37.30 20.74
N ASP A 441 4.28 37.74 20.09
CA ASP A 441 4.45 39.12 19.70
C ASP A 441 3.82 39.31 18.29
N VAL A 442 2.62 39.94 18.28
CA VAL A 442 1.83 40.13 17.06
C VAL A 442 2.62 40.87 15.96
N GLN A 443 3.55 41.76 16.33
CA GLN A 443 4.34 42.51 15.36
C GLN A 443 5.38 41.61 14.67
N THR A 444 6.01 40.72 15.42
CA THR A 444 6.99 39.77 14.89
C THR A 444 6.31 38.73 14.00
N GLU A 445 5.20 38.16 14.46
CA GLU A 445 4.42 37.17 13.67
C GLU A 445 3.88 37.76 12.36
N ALA A 446 3.35 38.98 12.39
CA ALA A 446 2.88 39.66 11.18
C ALA A 446 4.01 39.95 10.18
N ARG A 447 5.23 40.23 10.67
CA ARG A 447 6.40 40.42 9.81
C ARG A 447 6.84 39.10 9.16
N GLU A 448 6.92 38.01 9.93
CA GLU A 448 7.25 36.67 9.41
C GLU A 448 6.24 36.20 8.37
N MET A 449 4.94 36.47 8.56
CA MET A 449 3.90 36.17 7.57
C MET A 449 4.06 36.97 6.28
N LEU A 450 4.40 38.26 6.38
CA LEU A 450 4.64 39.11 5.20
C LEU A 450 5.86 38.65 4.42
N GLU A 451 6.96 38.32 5.10
CA GLU A 451 8.19 37.81 4.48
C GLU A 451 7.93 36.47 3.78
N GLY A 452 7.09 35.59 4.37
CA GLY A 452 6.67 34.33 3.75
C GLY A 452 5.86 34.51 2.47
N LEU A 453 4.98 35.52 2.43
CA LEU A 453 4.17 35.85 1.24
C LEU A 453 5.05 36.48 0.11
N GLU A 454 6.02 37.30 0.47
CA GLU A 454 6.94 37.94 -0.48
C GLU A 454 7.96 36.93 -1.07
N GLY A 455 8.35 35.89 -0.31
CA GLY A 455 9.24 34.84 -0.77
C GLY A 455 8.56 33.78 -1.65
N SER A 456 7.24 33.80 -1.75
CA SER A 456 6.43 32.84 -2.55
C SER A 456 5.96 33.47 -3.89
N ALA A 457 6.24 34.72 -4.16
CA ALA A 457 5.94 35.45 -5.38
C ALA A 457 7.19 35.56 -6.26
#